data_f3a0c5abad123f7f14053ad16e55f046
#
_entry.id   f3a0c5abad123f7f14053ad16e55f046
#
_cell.length_a   1.000
_cell.length_b   1.000
_cell.length_c   1.000
_cell.angle_alpha   90.00
_cell.angle_beta   90.00
_cell.angle_gamma   90.00
#
_symmetry.space_group_name_H-M   'P 1'
#
loop_
_entity.id
_entity.type
_entity.pdbx_description
1 polymer ?
#
loop_
_entity_poly.entity_id
_entity_poly.type
_entity_poly.pdbx_seq_one_letter_code
_entity_poly.pdbx_strand_id
1 'polypeptide(L)'
;MNADYKIIHYGLIGHPLGHSYSQAFFTKLFEEEKTAESYSNFDLDHLDSSTLDALVNGDPNLAGCNVTSPYKEAILPFLASLSPEAAAAEAVNCLRIERTADGYRLHGYNTDIRGFALAVADMTDRLDHGQGALILGTGGAAKAAAVALDLRGVPHTFVSRTHRAADTILYTDITTEIIANNPLIINATPAGMFPQVDTEPSFPYSLLDNRCMVFDMIYNPAQTLFMQKAAAAGAEARGGLEMLHIQALESLKIWRNN
;
A
#
# COMPACT_ATOMS: atom_id res chain seq x y z
N MET A 1 -6.55 12.31 -42.27
CA MET A 1 -7.51 11.68 -41.34
C MET A 1 -6.79 11.60 -40.00
N ASN A 2 -7.09 12.55 -39.11
CA ASN A 2 -6.61 12.48 -37.73
C ASN A 2 -7.40 11.32 -37.08
N ALA A 3 -6.74 10.22 -36.81
CA ALA A 3 -7.27 9.26 -35.86
C ALA A 3 -7.34 10.02 -34.52
N ASP A 4 -8.53 10.29 -34.02
CA ASP A 4 -8.73 10.74 -32.64
C ASP A 4 -8.20 9.61 -31.75
N TYR A 5 -6.92 9.74 -31.36
CA TYR A 5 -6.33 8.85 -30.36
C TYR A 5 -7.07 9.14 -29.04
N LYS A 6 -7.95 8.23 -28.69
CA LYS A 6 -8.67 8.30 -27.41
C LYS A 6 -7.62 8.19 -26.29
N ILE A 7 -7.37 9.30 -25.61
CA ILE A 7 -6.46 9.30 -24.45
C ILE A 7 -7.12 8.46 -23.35
N ILE A 8 -6.43 7.41 -22.89
CA ILE A 8 -6.88 6.65 -21.72
C ILE A 8 -6.42 7.39 -20.48
N HIS A 9 -7.34 7.61 -19.55
CA HIS A 9 -7.05 8.34 -18.33
C HIS A 9 -7.12 7.41 -17.11
N TYR A 10 -6.14 7.58 -16.21
CA TYR A 10 -6.07 6.95 -14.91
C TYR A 10 -5.91 8.01 -13.83
N GLY A 11 -6.05 7.62 -12.55
CA GLY A 11 -5.81 8.57 -11.49
C GLY A 11 -5.61 8.00 -10.12
N LEU A 12 -5.49 8.89 -9.14
CA LEU A 12 -5.40 8.58 -7.72
C LEU A 12 -6.54 9.26 -6.97
N ILE A 13 -7.33 8.49 -6.25
CA ILE A 13 -8.36 8.96 -5.33
C ILE A 13 -7.81 8.92 -3.90
N GLY A 14 -7.89 10.03 -3.18
CA GLY A 14 -7.47 10.15 -1.78
C GLY A 14 -7.73 11.53 -1.20
N HIS A 15 -7.33 11.78 0.05
CA HIS A 15 -7.38 13.10 0.69
C HIS A 15 -6.52 13.15 1.96
N PRO A 16 -5.70 14.21 2.15
CA PRO A 16 -5.26 15.17 1.14
C PRO A 16 -4.19 14.55 0.22
N LEU A 17 -4.20 14.90 -1.06
CA LEU A 17 -3.26 14.41 -2.07
C LEU A 17 -2.15 15.42 -2.37
N GLY A 18 -1.51 16.02 -1.42
CA GLY A 18 -0.46 17.02 -1.60
C GLY A 18 0.48 16.77 -2.81
N HIS A 19 1.67 16.22 -2.61
CA HIS A 19 2.57 15.81 -3.69
C HIS A 19 2.51 14.29 -3.90
N SER A 20 1.67 13.85 -4.84
CA SER A 20 1.54 12.44 -5.18
C SER A 20 2.73 11.97 -6.02
N TYR A 21 3.48 10.99 -5.49
CA TYR A 21 4.52 10.28 -6.23
C TYR A 21 3.95 9.55 -7.46
N SER A 22 2.75 8.97 -7.34
CA SER A 22 2.12 8.17 -8.39
C SER A 22 1.90 8.98 -9.66
N GLN A 23 1.45 10.25 -9.55
CA GLN A 23 1.25 11.09 -10.72
C GLN A 23 2.56 11.33 -11.47
N ALA A 24 3.63 11.69 -10.77
CA ALA A 24 4.94 11.90 -11.38
C ALA A 24 5.50 10.61 -12.01
N PHE A 25 5.33 9.47 -11.32
CA PHE A 25 5.76 8.17 -11.79
C PHE A 25 5.05 7.77 -13.10
N PHE A 26 3.72 7.80 -13.12
CA PHE A 26 2.96 7.39 -14.30
C PHE A 26 3.12 8.37 -15.47
N THR A 27 3.19 9.68 -15.22
CA THR A 27 3.45 10.67 -16.28
C THR A 27 4.76 10.36 -16.97
N LYS A 28 5.83 10.17 -16.22
CA LYS A 28 7.14 9.81 -16.77
C LYS A 28 7.11 8.49 -17.54
N LEU A 29 6.45 7.46 -16.98
CA LEU A 29 6.33 6.15 -17.62
C LEU A 29 5.62 6.24 -18.97
N PHE A 30 4.49 6.95 -19.04
CA PHE A 30 3.72 7.11 -20.29
C PHE A 30 4.46 7.92 -21.34
N GLU A 31 5.25 8.93 -20.93
CA GLU A 31 6.13 9.67 -21.82
C GLU A 31 7.24 8.79 -22.40
N GLU A 32 7.89 7.95 -21.57
CA GLU A 32 8.95 7.03 -21.99
C GLU A 32 8.40 5.94 -22.95
N GLU A 33 7.22 5.40 -22.64
CA GLU A 33 6.54 4.40 -23.48
C GLU A 33 5.88 5.01 -24.74
N LYS A 34 5.75 6.34 -24.81
CA LYS A 34 5.06 7.08 -25.88
C LYS A 34 3.62 6.62 -26.10
N THR A 35 2.91 6.35 -25.02
CA THR A 35 1.50 5.92 -25.05
C THR A 35 0.56 7.13 -24.99
N ALA A 36 -0.69 6.95 -25.44
CA ALA A 36 -1.76 7.95 -25.30
C ALA A 36 -2.50 7.73 -23.97
N GLU A 37 -1.76 7.76 -22.86
CA GLU A 37 -2.25 7.57 -21.52
C GLU A 37 -1.91 8.78 -20.64
N SER A 38 -2.73 9.05 -19.63
CA SER A 38 -2.51 10.16 -18.68
C SER A 38 -2.90 9.75 -17.27
N TYR A 39 -2.41 10.49 -16.28
CA TYR A 39 -2.67 10.22 -14.88
C TYR A 39 -2.89 11.52 -14.10
N SER A 40 -3.96 11.58 -13.28
CA SER A 40 -4.31 12.76 -12.49
C SER A 40 -4.58 12.41 -11.02
N ASN A 41 -4.47 13.40 -10.14
CA ASN A 41 -4.90 13.29 -8.76
C ASN A 41 -6.34 13.78 -8.62
N PHE A 42 -7.18 12.97 -7.96
CA PHE A 42 -8.54 13.29 -7.59
C PHE A 42 -8.61 13.43 -6.07
N ASP A 43 -8.34 14.66 -5.60
CA ASP A 43 -8.37 15.00 -4.18
C ASP A 43 -9.82 15.24 -3.76
N LEU A 44 -10.42 14.27 -3.06
CA LEU A 44 -11.83 14.28 -2.68
C LEU A 44 -11.94 14.49 -1.16
N ASP A 45 -12.61 15.55 -0.72
CA ASP A 45 -12.85 15.82 0.70
C ASP A 45 -13.73 14.74 1.36
N HIS A 46 -14.58 14.09 0.57
CA HIS A 46 -15.45 12.98 1.01
C HIS A 46 -15.68 12.00 -0.14
N LEU A 47 -15.99 10.76 0.23
CA LEU A 47 -16.26 9.68 -0.71
C LEU A 47 -17.69 9.20 -0.53
N ASP A 48 -18.52 9.40 -1.54
CA ASP A 48 -19.89 8.88 -1.65
C ASP A 48 -20.24 8.54 -3.10
N SER A 49 -21.46 8.03 -3.34
CA SER A 49 -21.92 7.70 -4.69
C SER A 49 -21.95 8.91 -5.61
N SER A 50 -22.29 10.10 -5.11
CA SER A 50 -22.41 11.30 -5.95
C SER A 50 -21.05 11.81 -6.41
N THR A 51 -20.03 11.77 -5.55
CA THR A 51 -18.66 12.14 -5.92
C THR A 51 -18.04 11.14 -6.88
N LEU A 52 -18.30 9.84 -6.71
CA LEU A 52 -17.88 8.80 -7.65
C LEU A 52 -18.58 8.93 -9.00
N ASP A 53 -19.89 9.17 -9.01
CA ASP A 53 -20.65 9.40 -10.23
C ASP A 53 -20.16 10.64 -10.99
N ALA A 54 -19.91 11.74 -10.28
CA ALA A 54 -19.36 12.95 -10.88
C ALA A 54 -17.97 12.72 -11.49
N LEU A 55 -17.10 12.00 -10.78
CA LEU A 55 -15.76 11.66 -11.25
C LEU A 55 -15.81 10.76 -12.50
N VAL A 56 -16.54 9.64 -12.41
CA VAL A 56 -16.52 8.62 -13.48
C VAL A 56 -17.30 9.10 -14.71
N ASN A 57 -18.48 9.72 -14.53
CA ASN A 57 -19.27 10.21 -15.66
C ASN A 57 -18.73 11.51 -16.25
N GLY A 58 -18.00 12.31 -15.45
CA GLY A 58 -17.33 13.53 -15.91
C GLY A 58 -16.15 13.28 -16.85
N ASP A 59 -15.53 12.08 -16.78
CA ASP A 59 -14.45 11.68 -17.67
C ASP A 59 -14.73 10.33 -18.34
N PRO A 60 -15.28 10.31 -19.56
CA PRO A 60 -15.59 9.09 -20.29
C PRO A 60 -14.35 8.25 -20.66
N ASN A 61 -13.15 8.79 -20.53
CA ASN A 61 -11.88 8.12 -20.81
C ASN A 61 -11.23 7.55 -19.55
N LEU A 62 -11.77 7.84 -18.37
CA LEU A 62 -11.27 7.29 -17.11
C LEU A 62 -11.49 5.77 -17.07
N ALA A 63 -10.39 5.01 -17.08
CA ALA A 63 -10.38 3.55 -17.14
C ALA A 63 -10.06 2.89 -15.79
N GLY A 64 -9.43 3.62 -14.87
CA GLY A 64 -9.11 3.11 -13.55
C GLY A 64 -8.49 4.15 -12.63
N CYS A 65 -8.49 3.83 -11.34
CA CYS A 65 -7.88 4.69 -10.32
C CYS A 65 -7.14 3.86 -9.28
N ASN A 66 -6.02 4.38 -8.81
CA ASN A 66 -5.54 3.97 -7.50
C ASN A 66 -6.40 4.62 -6.40
N VAL A 67 -6.45 3.98 -5.24
CA VAL A 67 -7.12 4.50 -4.05
C VAL A 67 -6.13 4.52 -2.89
N THR A 68 -6.00 5.67 -2.23
CA THR A 68 -5.16 5.81 -1.05
C THR A 68 -5.95 6.29 0.16
N SER A 69 -5.26 6.55 1.26
CA SER A 69 -5.87 7.05 2.49
C SER A 69 -6.73 8.30 2.23
N PRO A 70 -7.88 8.41 2.89
CA PRO A 70 -8.45 7.47 3.87
C PRO A 70 -9.41 6.43 3.25
N TYR A 71 -9.45 6.27 1.92
CA TYR A 71 -10.56 5.67 1.19
C TYR A 71 -10.41 4.18 0.85
N LYS A 72 -9.28 3.53 1.17
CA LYS A 72 -9.03 2.10 0.82
C LYS A 72 -10.10 1.13 1.36
N GLU A 73 -10.65 1.40 2.54
CA GLU A 73 -11.76 0.63 3.13
C GLU A 73 -13.12 1.26 2.80
N ALA A 74 -13.21 2.60 2.80
CA ALA A 74 -14.45 3.33 2.56
C ALA A 74 -15.04 3.13 1.16
N ILE A 75 -14.21 2.74 0.17
CA ILE A 75 -14.63 2.49 -1.22
C ILE A 75 -15.41 1.17 -1.37
N LEU A 76 -15.25 0.20 -0.46
CA LEU A 76 -15.79 -1.15 -0.59
C LEU A 76 -17.29 -1.22 -0.88
N PRO A 77 -18.17 -0.40 -0.24
CA PRO A 77 -19.62 -0.44 -0.50
C PRO A 77 -20.03 -0.07 -1.93
N PHE A 78 -19.15 0.57 -2.70
CA PHE A 78 -19.44 1.07 -4.05
C PHE A 78 -18.98 0.10 -5.16
N LEU A 79 -18.41 -1.06 -4.79
CA LEU A 79 -17.79 -1.97 -5.75
C LEU A 79 -18.75 -3.06 -6.22
N ALA A 80 -18.73 -3.34 -7.51
CA ALA A 80 -19.46 -4.45 -8.11
C ALA A 80 -18.79 -5.81 -7.83
N SER A 81 -17.46 -5.82 -7.70
CA SER A 81 -16.70 -7.02 -7.36
C SER A 81 -15.35 -6.68 -6.70
N LEU A 82 -14.79 -7.66 -6.00
CA LEU A 82 -13.46 -7.63 -5.39
C LEU A 82 -12.62 -8.80 -5.90
N SER A 83 -11.31 -8.57 -6.08
CA SER A 83 -10.37 -9.68 -6.22
C SER A 83 -10.28 -10.46 -4.90
N PRO A 84 -9.89 -11.77 -4.92
CA PRO A 84 -9.74 -12.55 -3.70
C PRO A 84 -8.79 -11.89 -2.68
N GLU A 85 -7.70 -11.30 -3.14
CA GLU A 85 -6.71 -10.62 -2.29
C GLU A 85 -7.31 -9.34 -1.68
N ALA A 86 -8.03 -8.53 -2.46
CA ALA A 86 -8.69 -7.33 -1.95
C ALA A 86 -9.79 -7.67 -0.94
N ALA A 87 -10.51 -8.77 -1.14
CA ALA A 87 -11.50 -9.28 -0.20
C ALA A 87 -10.84 -9.75 1.11
N ALA A 88 -9.72 -10.47 1.03
CA ALA A 88 -8.98 -10.94 2.21
C ALA A 88 -8.40 -9.77 3.03
N ALA A 89 -7.91 -8.71 2.36
CA ALA A 89 -7.38 -7.51 3.03
C ALA A 89 -8.47 -6.55 3.51
N GLU A 90 -9.72 -6.75 3.10
CA GLU A 90 -10.82 -5.78 3.32
C GLU A 90 -10.42 -4.34 2.93
N ALA A 91 -9.59 -4.21 1.90
CA ALA A 91 -9.06 -2.93 1.45
C ALA A 91 -8.74 -2.96 -0.04
N VAL A 92 -9.01 -1.86 -0.74
CA VAL A 92 -8.77 -1.67 -2.17
C VAL A 92 -7.82 -0.49 -2.38
N ASN A 93 -6.77 -0.69 -3.18
CA ASN A 93 -5.87 0.37 -3.62
C ASN A 93 -5.86 0.57 -5.14
N CYS A 94 -6.61 -0.26 -5.89
CA CYS A 94 -6.70 -0.17 -7.34
C CYS A 94 -8.13 -0.48 -7.79
N LEU A 95 -8.70 0.41 -8.59
CA LEU A 95 -10.02 0.28 -9.22
C LEU A 95 -9.85 0.12 -10.73
N ARG A 96 -10.56 -0.82 -11.31
CA ARG A 96 -10.83 -0.87 -12.74
C ARG A 96 -12.27 -0.43 -12.99
N ILE A 97 -12.46 0.43 -13.98
CA ILE A 97 -13.75 0.99 -14.35
C ILE A 97 -14.25 0.28 -15.61
N GLU A 98 -15.33 -0.46 -15.50
CA GLU A 98 -16.04 -1.08 -16.61
C GLU A 98 -17.21 -0.21 -17.03
N ARG A 99 -17.20 0.28 -18.28
CA ARG A 99 -18.33 1.02 -18.85
C ARG A 99 -19.41 0.05 -19.35
N THR A 100 -20.66 0.30 -18.98
CA THR A 100 -21.81 -0.53 -19.37
C THR A 100 -22.84 0.33 -20.11
N ALA A 101 -23.84 -0.32 -20.72
CA ALA A 101 -24.94 0.40 -21.38
C ALA A 101 -25.73 1.31 -20.42
N ASP A 102 -25.81 0.90 -19.15
CA ASP A 102 -26.61 1.58 -18.11
C ASP A 102 -25.74 2.44 -17.17
N GLY A 103 -24.45 2.66 -17.49
CA GLY A 103 -23.53 3.45 -16.65
C GLY A 103 -22.13 2.84 -16.52
N TYR A 104 -21.73 2.50 -15.30
CA TYR A 104 -20.42 1.88 -15.04
C TYR A 104 -20.47 0.91 -13.86
N ARG A 105 -19.44 0.08 -13.77
CA ARG A 105 -19.15 -0.79 -12.62
C ARG A 105 -17.71 -0.58 -12.15
N LEU A 106 -17.50 -0.62 -10.84
CA LEU A 106 -16.19 -0.54 -10.22
C LEU A 106 -15.74 -1.93 -9.76
N HIS A 107 -14.56 -2.34 -10.16
CA HIS A 107 -13.94 -3.60 -9.74
C HIS A 107 -12.71 -3.29 -8.89
N GLY A 108 -12.69 -3.82 -7.66
CA GLY A 108 -11.66 -3.53 -6.67
C GLY A 108 -10.56 -4.58 -6.60
N TYR A 109 -9.32 -4.11 -6.54
CA TYR A 109 -8.10 -4.91 -6.41
C TYR A 109 -7.21 -4.35 -5.31
N ASN A 110 -6.27 -5.18 -4.82
CA ASN A 110 -5.25 -4.73 -3.89
C ASN A 110 -3.85 -5.09 -4.41
N THR A 111 -3.18 -4.14 -5.04
CA THR A 111 -1.83 -4.31 -5.59
C THR A 111 -0.73 -4.10 -4.55
N ASP A 112 -1.05 -3.54 -3.36
CA ASP A 112 -0.10 -3.41 -2.25
C ASP A 112 0.36 -4.78 -1.77
N ILE A 113 -0.52 -5.80 -1.78
CA ILE A 113 -0.20 -7.17 -1.36
C ILE A 113 0.95 -7.72 -2.20
N ARG A 114 0.83 -7.64 -3.53
CA ARG A 114 1.88 -8.13 -4.43
C ARG A 114 3.13 -7.25 -4.36
N GLY A 115 2.95 -5.93 -4.26
CA GLY A 115 4.04 -4.98 -4.09
C GLY A 115 4.88 -5.30 -2.86
N PHE A 116 4.24 -5.49 -1.73
CA PHE A 116 4.89 -5.85 -0.47
C PHE A 116 5.52 -7.25 -0.56
N ALA A 117 4.78 -8.27 -1.01
CA ALA A 117 5.28 -9.64 -1.06
C ALA A 117 6.59 -9.76 -1.87
N LEU A 118 6.71 -9.02 -2.98
CA LEU A 118 7.92 -9.02 -3.80
C LEU A 118 9.05 -8.19 -3.17
N ALA A 119 8.71 -7.04 -2.57
CA ALA A 119 9.72 -6.17 -1.94
C ALA A 119 10.38 -6.79 -0.70
N VAL A 120 9.71 -7.73 -0.01
CA VAL A 120 10.26 -8.42 1.16
C VAL A 120 10.60 -9.89 0.91
N ALA A 121 10.59 -10.36 -0.34
CA ALA A 121 10.73 -11.77 -0.66
C ALA A 121 12.03 -12.37 -0.07
N ASP A 122 13.16 -11.73 -0.30
CA ASP A 122 14.45 -12.15 0.23
C ASP A 122 14.56 -12.07 1.77
N MET A 123 13.84 -11.13 2.41
CA MET A 123 13.77 -11.04 3.87
C MET A 123 12.98 -12.22 4.44
N THR A 124 11.83 -12.53 3.85
CA THR A 124 11.00 -13.66 4.29
C THR A 124 11.67 -15.01 4.02
N ASP A 125 12.47 -15.14 2.95
CA ASP A 125 13.21 -16.36 2.62
C ASP A 125 14.37 -16.64 3.61
N ARG A 126 14.81 -15.64 4.38
CA ARG A 126 15.84 -15.76 5.42
C ARG A 126 15.28 -16.07 6.82
N LEU A 127 13.97 -16.11 7.00
CA LEU A 127 13.36 -16.49 8.27
C LEU A 127 13.55 -17.98 8.50
N ASP A 128 13.95 -18.34 9.72
CA ASP A 128 13.98 -19.73 10.16
C ASP A 128 12.58 -20.31 10.30
N HIS A 129 12.46 -21.62 10.24
CA HIS A 129 11.17 -22.30 10.38
C HIS A 129 10.48 -21.92 11.70
N GLY A 130 9.28 -21.38 11.60
CA GLY A 130 8.47 -20.93 12.73
C GLY A 130 8.72 -19.49 13.16
N GLN A 131 9.72 -18.80 12.59
CA GLN A 131 9.85 -17.36 12.77
C GLN A 131 8.79 -16.60 11.96
N GLY A 132 8.44 -15.41 12.45
CA GLY A 132 7.39 -14.58 11.87
C GLY A 132 7.78 -13.12 11.74
N ALA A 133 6.76 -12.28 11.64
CA ALA A 133 6.89 -10.84 11.51
C ALA A 133 6.03 -10.07 12.53
N LEU A 134 6.53 -8.90 12.94
CA LEU A 134 5.72 -7.88 13.63
C LEU A 134 5.26 -6.84 12.62
N ILE A 135 3.96 -6.59 12.54
CA ILE A 135 3.38 -5.56 11.69
C ILE A 135 2.95 -4.40 12.58
N LEU A 136 3.68 -3.28 12.50
CA LEU A 136 3.37 -2.06 13.25
C LEU A 136 2.22 -1.32 12.55
N GLY A 137 1.07 -1.25 13.21
CA GLY A 137 -0.18 -0.67 12.69
C GLY A 137 -1.24 -1.70 12.34
N THR A 138 -2.47 -1.23 12.08
CA THR A 138 -3.67 -2.08 11.83
C THR A 138 -4.56 -1.54 10.69
N GLY A 139 -4.06 -0.59 9.89
CA GLY A 139 -4.78 -0.02 8.75
C GLY A 139 -4.64 -0.85 7.46
N GLY A 140 -5.18 -0.36 6.35
CA GLY A 140 -5.21 -1.07 5.08
C GLY A 140 -3.83 -1.54 4.57
N ALA A 141 -2.75 -0.79 4.80
CA ALA A 141 -1.39 -1.22 4.46
C ALA A 141 -0.93 -2.41 5.34
N ALA A 142 -1.25 -2.38 6.65
CA ALA A 142 -0.95 -3.48 7.55
C ALA A 142 -1.73 -4.76 7.19
N LYS A 143 -3.00 -4.63 6.83
CA LYS A 143 -3.84 -5.75 6.35
C LYS A 143 -3.28 -6.34 5.05
N ALA A 144 -2.83 -5.50 4.12
CA ALA A 144 -2.19 -5.97 2.89
C ALA A 144 -0.89 -6.75 3.16
N ALA A 145 -0.07 -6.28 4.11
CA ALA A 145 1.13 -7.00 4.54
C ALA A 145 0.78 -8.36 5.17
N ALA A 146 -0.22 -8.41 6.03
CA ALA A 146 -0.69 -9.63 6.67
C ALA A 146 -1.10 -10.68 5.64
N VAL A 147 -1.97 -10.31 4.67
CA VAL A 147 -2.38 -11.20 3.57
C VAL A 147 -1.17 -11.69 2.76
N ALA A 148 -0.21 -10.79 2.48
CA ALA A 148 1.00 -11.17 1.73
C ALA A 148 1.87 -12.17 2.50
N LEU A 149 1.99 -12.03 3.82
CA LEU A 149 2.72 -12.96 4.69
C LEU A 149 1.99 -14.30 4.79
N ASP A 150 0.66 -14.30 4.92
CA ASP A 150 -0.17 -15.51 4.93
C ASP A 150 0.03 -16.33 3.65
N LEU A 151 0.03 -15.67 2.48
CA LEU A 151 0.28 -16.32 1.18
C LEU A 151 1.68 -16.96 1.09
N ARG A 152 2.62 -16.50 1.92
CA ARG A 152 3.98 -17.07 2.04
C ARG A 152 4.13 -18.05 3.20
N GLY A 153 3.08 -18.26 4.00
CA GLY A 153 3.11 -19.10 5.18
C GLY A 153 3.96 -18.53 6.32
N VAL A 154 4.16 -17.22 6.37
CA VAL A 154 4.93 -16.51 7.41
C VAL A 154 3.99 -16.06 8.53
N PRO A 155 4.12 -16.58 9.76
CA PRO A 155 3.34 -16.12 10.89
C PRO A 155 3.54 -14.63 11.14
N HIS A 156 2.51 -13.94 11.61
CA HIS A 156 2.65 -12.51 11.91
C HIS A 156 1.79 -12.10 13.12
N THR A 157 2.16 -10.99 13.73
CA THR A 157 1.45 -10.39 14.86
C THR A 157 1.36 -8.88 14.65
N PHE A 158 0.16 -8.33 14.79
CA PHE A 158 -0.03 -6.89 14.74
C PHE A 158 0.44 -6.22 16.02
N VAL A 159 1.05 -5.05 15.88
CA VAL A 159 1.44 -4.18 16.99
C VAL A 159 0.66 -2.87 16.91
N SER A 160 -0.05 -2.51 17.96
CA SER A 160 -0.88 -1.32 18.00
C SER A 160 -0.68 -0.52 19.30
N ARG A 161 -1.12 0.73 19.28
CA ARG A 161 -1.18 1.59 20.48
C ARG A 161 -2.33 1.19 21.41
N THR A 162 -3.31 0.47 20.89
CA THR A 162 -4.48 -0.01 21.63
C THR A 162 -4.83 -1.42 21.18
N HIS A 163 -5.24 -2.29 22.10
CA HIS A 163 -5.78 -3.61 21.72
C HIS A 163 -7.04 -3.45 20.87
N ARG A 164 -7.03 -4.08 19.67
CA ARG A 164 -8.17 -4.05 18.75
C ARG A 164 -8.68 -5.44 18.37
N ALA A 165 -7.84 -6.46 18.46
CA ALA A 165 -8.14 -7.84 18.09
C ALA A 165 -7.28 -8.83 18.89
N ALA A 166 -7.62 -10.11 18.84
CA ALA A 166 -6.94 -11.18 19.60
C ALA A 166 -5.49 -11.43 19.12
N ASP A 167 -5.17 -11.06 17.88
CA ASP A 167 -3.85 -11.18 17.23
C ASP A 167 -3.01 -9.89 17.33
N THR A 168 -3.41 -8.95 18.20
CA THR A 168 -2.79 -7.65 18.35
C THR A 168 -2.16 -7.50 19.73
N ILE A 169 -0.86 -7.16 19.77
CA ILE A 169 -0.15 -6.80 21.01
C ILE A 169 0.09 -5.28 21.07
N LEU A 170 0.41 -4.78 22.25
CA LEU A 170 0.84 -3.39 22.44
C LEU A 170 2.35 -3.26 22.20
N TYR A 171 2.83 -2.05 21.89
CA TYR A 171 4.27 -1.75 21.81
C TYR A 171 4.99 -2.06 23.12
N THR A 172 4.31 -1.93 24.28
CA THR A 172 4.83 -2.25 25.62
C THR A 172 4.98 -3.73 25.88
N ASP A 173 4.32 -4.59 25.12
CA ASP A 173 4.35 -6.03 25.27
C ASP A 173 5.53 -6.67 24.51
N ILE A 174 6.23 -5.87 23.66
CA ILE A 174 7.35 -6.36 22.87
C ILE A 174 8.53 -6.69 23.79
N THR A 175 8.94 -7.96 23.79
CA THR A 175 10.06 -8.49 24.56
C THR A 175 11.16 -9.02 23.65
N THR A 176 12.33 -9.31 24.22
CA THR A 176 13.42 -9.96 23.49
C THR A 176 13.00 -11.30 22.87
N GLU A 177 12.15 -12.06 23.56
CA GLU A 177 11.63 -13.33 23.06
C GLU A 177 10.69 -13.11 21.84
N ILE A 178 9.81 -12.11 21.90
CA ILE A 178 8.93 -11.76 20.77
C ILE A 178 9.77 -11.35 19.55
N ILE A 179 10.82 -10.54 19.74
CA ILE A 179 11.72 -10.15 18.64
C ILE A 179 12.47 -11.38 18.08
N ALA A 180 12.99 -12.27 18.94
CA ALA A 180 13.69 -13.47 18.48
C ALA A 180 12.80 -14.41 17.64
N ASN A 181 11.51 -14.47 17.97
CA ASN A 181 10.51 -15.24 17.21
C ASN A 181 9.96 -14.48 16.00
N ASN A 182 10.13 -13.17 15.93
CA ASN A 182 9.62 -12.31 14.84
C ASN A 182 10.70 -11.31 14.42
N PRO A 183 11.82 -11.78 13.83
CA PRO A 183 12.94 -10.89 13.48
C PRO A 183 12.65 -9.96 12.30
N LEU A 184 11.56 -10.15 11.56
CA LEU A 184 11.09 -9.22 10.53
C LEU A 184 10.11 -8.23 11.13
N ILE A 185 10.47 -6.94 11.16
CA ILE A 185 9.65 -5.85 11.69
C ILE A 185 9.20 -4.94 10.54
N ILE A 186 7.89 -4.77 10.38
CA ILE A 186 7.28 -4.04 9.25
C ILE A 186 6.58 -2.80 9.80
N ASN A 187 7.04 -1.60 9.41
CA ASN A 187 6.31 -0.37 9.70
C ASN A 187 5.24 -0.12 8.63
N ALA A 188 3.99 -0.34 8.99
CA ALA A 188 2.80 -0.03 8.19
C ALA A 188 2.01 1.16 8.78
N THR A 189 2.63 1.97 9.65
CA THR A 189 2.07 3.21 10.19
C THR A 189 2.51 4.42 9.38
N PRO A 190 1.82 5.58 9.46
CA PRO A 190 2.27 6.81 8.83
C PRO A 190 3.37 7.54 9.63
N ALA A 191 3.86 7.00 10.77
CA ALA A 191 4.86 7.66 11.60
C ALA A 191 6.22 7.72 10.89
N GLY A 192 6.72 8.91 10.63
CA GLY A 192 7.94 9.18 9.86
C GLY A 192 7.70 9.57 8.41
N MET A 193 6.44 9.54 7.93
CA MET A 193 6.08 9.96 6.57
C MET A 193 5.98 11.47 6.47
N PHE A 194 6.43 12.03 5.34
CA PHE A 194 6.25 13.46 5.04
C PHE A 194 4.75 13.87 5.16
N PRO A 195 4.43 15.04 5.76
CA PRO A 195 5.33 16.07 6.25
C PRO A 195 5.87 15.84 7.67
N GLN A 196 5.43 14.83 8.41
CA GLN A 196 5.77 14.57 9.81
C GLN A 196 7.00 13.66 9.93
N VAL A 197 8.08 14.02 9.26
CA VAL A 197 9.31 13.22 9.16
C VAL A 197 10.04 12.98 10.48
N ASP A 198 9.78 13.83 11.48
CA ASP A 198 10.38 13.76 12.82
C ASP A 198 9.61 12.83 13.78
N THR A 199 8.65 12.07 13.27
CA THR A 199 7.90 11.07 14.04
C THR A 199 8.37 9.65 13.74
N GLU A 200 8.08 8.73 14.65
CA GLU A 200 8.42 7.30 14.50
C GLU A 200 7.44 6.42 15.30
N PRO A 201 7.33 5.13 15.01
CA PRO A 201 6.65 4.19 15.89
C PRO A 201 7.33 4.13 17.26
N SER A 202 6.54 3.96 18.35
CA SER A 202 7.08 3.81 19.72
C SER A 202 7.72 2.45 19.93
N PHE A 203 8.68 2.09 19.09
CA PHE A 203 9.30 0.76 19.03
C PHE A 203 10.51 0.68 19.98
N PRO A 204 10.73 -0.46 20.70
CA PRO A 204 11.86 -0.63 21.61
C PRO A 204 13.14 -1.02 20.85
N TYR A 205 13.82 -0.07 20.20
CA TYR A 205 15.01 -0.31 19.36
C TYR A 205 16.16 -1.01 20.07
N SER A 206 16.27 -0.90 21.40
CA SER A 206 17.29 -1.59 22.20
C SER A 206 17.16 -3.11 22.19
N LEU A 207 16.07 -3.66 21.70
CA LEU A 207 15.84 -5.09 21.54
C LEU A 207 16.28 -5.62 20.17
N LEU A 208 16.63 -4.73 19.23
CA LEU A 208 17.11 -5.12 17.91
C LEU A 208 18.60 -5.52 17.95
N ASP A 209 18.98 -6.41 17.04
CA ASP A 209 20.36 -6.78 16.75
C ASP A 209 20.53 -7.09 15.24
N ASN A 210 21.69 -7.62 14.87
CA ASN A 210 22.06 -7.91 13.49
C ASN A 210 21.30 -9.10 12.85
N ARG A 211 20.43 -9.78 13.59
CA ARG A 211 19.51 -10.81 13.07
C ARG A 211 18.17 -10.21 12.65
N CYS A 212 17.91 -8.99 13.08
CA CYS A 212 16.64 -8.30 12.80
C CYS A 212 16.67 -7.65 11.41
N MET A 213 15.53 -7.70 10.75
CA MET A 213 15.27 -7.06 9.46
C MET A 213 14.08 -6.11 9.62
N VAL A 214 14.23 -4.89 9.15
CA VAL A 214 13.20 -3.86 9.23
C VAL A 214 12.79 -3.44 7.83
N PHE A 215 11.51 -3.52 7.54
CA PHE A 215 10.91 -2.98 6.33
C PHE A 215 9.98 -1.82 6.66
N ASP A 216 10.27 -0.64 6.15
CA ASP A 216 9.42 0.53 6.31
C ASP A 216 8.62 0.76 5.02
N MET A 217 7.29 0.68 5.08
CA MET A 217 6.44 0.92 3.91
C MET A 217 6.47 2.38 3.43
N ILE A 218 7.06 3.28 4.24
CA ILE A 218 7.24 4.67 3.86
C ILE A 218 8.35 4.77 2.80
N TYR A 219 8.08 5.57 1.76
CA TYR A 219 9.02 5.86 0.68
C TYR A 219 9.49 7.32 0.66
N ASN A 220 8.79 8.20 1.37
CA ASN A 220 9.15 9.61 1.51
C ASN A 220 9.04 10.06 2.97
N PRO A 221 10.17 10.33 3.63
CA PRO A 221 11.54 10.38 3.12
C PRO A 221 12.11 8.99 2.78
N ALA A 222 13.20 8.93 2.01
CA ALA A 222 13.86 7.67 1.64
C ALA A 222 14.49 6.95 2.85
N GLN A 223 14.80 7.68 3.91
CA GLN A 223 15.26 7.17 5.21
C GLN A 223 14.46 7.82 6.33
N THR A 224 13.58 7.04 6.95
CA THR A 224 12.82 7.47 8.13
C THR A 224 13.65 7.38 9.41
N LEU A 225 13.22 8.04 10.48
CA LEU A 225 13.83 7.89 11.81
C LEU A 225 13.78 6.42 12.29
N PHE A 226 12.70 5.71 12.00
CA PHE A 226 12.55 4.29 12.31
C PHE A 226 13.69 3.46 11.68
N MET A 227 13.93 3.65 10.38
CA MET A 227 15.02 2.97 9.68
C MET A 227 16.40 3.33 10.24
N GLN A 228 16.65 4.63 10.50
CA GLN A 228 17.92 5.09 11.04
C GLN A 228 18.22 4.48 12.42
N LYS A 229 17.23 4.45 13.32
CA LYS A 229 17.38 3.89 14.67
C LYS A 229 17.53 2.37 14.63
N ALA A 230 16.79 1.70 13.75
CA ALA A 230 16.94 0.25 13.55
C ALA A 230 18.34 -0.11 13.05
N ALA A 231 18.86 0.62 12.05
CA ALA A 231 20.21 0.44 11.54
C ALA A 231 21.29 0.74 12.60
N ALA A 232 21.11 1.79 13.43
CA ALA A 232 22.01 2.10 14.53
C ALA A 232 22.03 1.00 15.61
N ALA A 233 20.94 0.23 15.76
CA ALA A 233 20.85 -0.94 16.64
C ALA A 233 21.42 -2.22 16.00
N GLY A 234 21.87 -2.17 14.74
CA GLY A 234 22.49 -3.28 14.01
C GLY A 234 21.55 -4.03 13.07
N ALA A 235 20.27 -3.69 12.99
CA ALA A 235 19.31 -4.33 12.09
C ALA A 235 19.53 -3.91 10.62
N GLU A 236 19.22 -4.82 9.68
CA GLU A 236 19.08 -4.43 8.28
C GLU A 236 17.79 -3.60 8.12
N ALA A 237 17.85 -2.45 7.43
CA ALA A 237 16.70 -1.59 7.23
C ALA A 237 16.48 -1.29 5.75
N ARG A 238 15.24 -1.46 5.27
CA ARG A 238 14.83 -1.23 3.87
C ARG A 238 13.55 -0.39 3.83
N GLY A 239 13.47 0.58 2.90
CA GLY A 239 12.30 1.45 2.70
C GLY A 239 11.37 0.99 1.58
N GLY A 240 10.17 1.59 1.51
CA GLY A 240 9.05 1.16 0.69
C GLY A 240 9.08 1.56 -0.79
N LEU A 241 10.17 2.16 -1.30
CA LEU A 241 10.19 2.67 -2.69
C LEU A 241 10.01 1.57 -3.73
N GLU A 242 10.65 0.42 -3.54
CA GLU A 242 10.49 -0.74 -4.43
C GLU A 242 9.06 -1.27 -4.43
N MET A 243 8.46 -1.40 -3.24
CA MET A 243 7.06 -1.76 -3.08
C MET A 243 6.14 -0.80 -3.85
N LEU A 244 6.40 0.51 -3.74
CA LEU A 244 5.63 1.55 -4.43
C LEU A 244 5.68 1.38 -5.95
N HIS A 245 6.86 1.09 -6.52
CA HIS A 245 7.00 0.87 -7.95
C HIS A 245 6.28 -0.40 -8.42
N ILE A 246 6.44 -1.50 -7.68
CA ILE A 246 5.81 -2.78 -8.04
C ILE A 246 4.29 -2.64 -8.03
N GLN A 247 3.68 -2.08 -6.96
CA GLN A 247 2.23 -1.93 -6.87
C GLN A 247 1.66 -1.03 -7.97
N ALA A 248 2.40 0.02 -8.39
CA ALA A 248 2.01 0.89 -9.48
C ALA A 248 1.98 0.13 -10.83
N LEU A 249 3.01 -0.64 -11.12
CA LEU A 249 3.07 -1.46 -12.33
C LEU A 249 2.01 -2.58 -12.34
N GLU A 250 1.69 -3.19 -11.19
CA GLU A 250 0.60 -4.15 -11.07
C GLU A 250 -0.77 -3.48 -11.32
N SER A 251 -0.98 -2.25 -10.83
CA SER A 251 -2.18 -1.47 -11.15
C SER A 251 -2.31 -1.23 -12.65
N LEU A 252 -1.22 -0.85 -13.31
CA LEU A 252 -1.21 -0.62 -14.76
C LEU A 252 -1.54 -1.89 -15.55
N LYS A 253 -1.04 -3.06 -15.13
CA LYS A 253 -1.41 -4.35 -15.74
C LYS A 253 -2.91 -4.62 -15.63
N ILE A 254 -3.53 -4.34 -14.46
CA ILE A 254 -4.97 -4.51 -14.25
C ILE A 254 -5.77 -3.60 -15.19
N TRP A 255 -5.33 -2.36 -15.37
CA TRP A 255 -6.02 -1.38 -16.22
C TRP A 255 -5.89 -1.66 -17.72
N ARG A 256 -4.74 -2.17 -18.17
CA ARG A 256 -4.46 -2.48 -19.58
C ARG A 256 -4.99 -3.85 -20.04
N ASN A 257 -5.27 -4.77 -19.09
CA ASN A 257 -5.87 -6.07 -19.39
C ASN A 257 -7.41 -5.96 -19.37
N ASN A 258 -7.95 -5.36 -20.43
CA ASN A 258 -9.39 -5.27 -20.68
C ASN A 258 -9.85 -6.37 -21.61
#